data_f0cdcaaa780d23e779cd83908929c12d
#
_entry.id   f0cdcaaa780d23e779cd83908929c12d
#
_cell.length_a   1.000
_cell.length_b   1.000
_cell.length_c   1.000
_cell.angle_alpha   90.00
_cell.angle_beta   90.00
_cell.angle_gamma   90.00
#
_symmetry.space_group_name_H-M   'P 1'
#
loop_
_entity.id
_entity.type
_entity.pdbx_description
1 polymer ?
#
loop_
_entity_poly.entity_id
_entity_poly.type
_entity_poly.pdbx_seq_one_letter_code
_entity_poly.pdbx_strand_id
1 'polypeptide(L)'
;WEHNDDCTEWTFNLRDDAYFTDGVQFDADVCLKNIERWGHGITSTYTTLSIEKSLPNLDKMEKVDDFTVKFTFTQPITTLEYVLSDYGSPMYSPNCFDEETGVISDYAIGTGPYKITDHVESEYVTLERNDNYYGEKGKVKTFKIRCIPDAETRVSALKSGEVLGLADNGAITMDAAKNLCDTDSNFE
;
A
#
# COMPACT_ATOMS: atom_id res chain seq x y z
N TRP A 1 0.98 -19.39 0.86
CA TRP A 1 0.07 -19.72 -0.24
C TRP A 1 0.49 -21.00 -0.96
N GLU A 2 -0.47 -21.61 -1.62
CA GLU A 2 -0.28 -22.81 -2.44
C GLU A 2 -1.23 -22.76 -3.65
N HIS A 3 -0.90 -23.48 -4.70
CA HIS A 3 -1.73 -23.63 -5.88
C HIS A 3 -1.72 -25.09 -6.37
N ASN A 4 -2.72 -25.46 -7.18
CA ASN A 4 -2.74 -26.74 -7.88
C ASN A 4 -1.71 -26.76 -9.05
N ASP A 5 -1.49 -27.94 -9.64
CA ASP A 5 -0.43 -28.14 -10.65
C ASP A 5 -0.60 -27.28 -11.91
N ASP A 6 -1.82 -26.92 -12.28
CA ASP A 6 -2.14 -26.11 -13.45
C ASP A 6 -2.37 -24.62 -13.14
N CYS A 7 -2.15 -24.19 -11.88
CA CYS A 7 -2.29 -22.80 -11.44
C CYS A 7 -3.70 -22.19 -11.69
N THR A 8 -4.74 -23.00 -11.65
CA THR A 8 -6.13 -22.57 -11.75
C THR A 8 -6.81 -22.41 -10.41
N GLU A 9 -6.25 -22.98 -9.35
CA GLU A 9 -6.74 -22.83 -7.98
C GLU A 9 -5.59 -22.38 -7.08
N TRP A 10 -5.85 -21.32 -6.29
CA TRP A 10 -4.91 -20.72 -5.35
C TRP A 10 -5.53 -20.62 -3.98
N THR A 11 -4.80 -21.02 -2.96
CA THR A 11 -5.20 -20.93 -1.56
C THR A 11 -4.21 -20.04 -0.82
N PHE A 12 -4.70 -19.02 -0.13
CA PHE A 12 -3.91 -18.13 0.71
C PHE A 12 -4.28 -18.32 2.16
N ASN A 13 -3.29 -18.67 2.98
CA ASN A 13 -3.43 -18.71 4.42
C ASN A 13 -3.02 -17.35 4.97
N LEU A 14 -3.99 -16.62 5.50
CA LEU A 14 -3.80 -15.31 6.09
C LEU A 14 -3.21 -15.47 7.50
N ARG A 15 -2.48 -14.46 7.96
CA ARG A 15 -2.02 -14.43 9.35
C ARG A 15 -3.15 -13.99 10.27
N ASP A 16 -3.21 -14.56 11.47
CA ASP A 16 -4.25 -14.33 12.47
C ASP A 16 -3.91 -13.18 13.44
N ASP A 17 -2.71 -12.60 13.34
CA ASP A 17 -2.19 -11.53 14.20
C ASP A 17 -2.10 -10.16 13.47
N ALA A 18 -2.63 -10.03 12.26
CA ALA A 18 -2.67 -8.78 11.52
C ALA A 18 -3.93 -7.97 11.84
N TYR A 19 -3.72 -6.73 12.33
CA TYR A 19 -4.80 -5.79 12.60
C TYR A 19 -4.55 -4.48 11.89
N PHE A 20 -5.61 -3.92 11.34
CA PHE A 20 -5.59 -2.53 10.85
C PHE A 20 -5.37 -1.58 12.02
N THR A 21 -4.90 -0.37 11.72
CA THR A 21 -4.57 0.61 12.76
C THR A 21 -5.79 1.20 13.48
N ASP A 22 -7.00 0.88 13.06
CA ASP A 22 -8.27 1.14 13.72
C ASP A 22 -8.77 -0.03 14.60
N GLY A 23 -8.03 -1.15 14.63
CA GLY A 23 -8.32 -2.32 15.44
C GLY A 23 -9.13 -3.41 14.75
N VAL A 24 -9.55 -3.23 13.51
CA VAL A 24 -10.20 -4.30 12.72
C VAL A 24 -9.17 -5.37 12.40
N GLN A 25 -9.52 -6.64 12.61
CA GLN A 25 -8.66 -7.77 12.22
C GLN A 25 -8.70 -7.97 10.72
N PHE A 26 -7.54 -8.27 10.12
CA PHE A 26 -7.46 -8.69 8.73
C PHE A 26 -7.73 -10.19 8.64
N ASP A 27 -8.95 -10.54 8.29
CA ASP A 27 -9.44 -11.91 8.10
C ASP A 27 -9.87 -12.17 6.66
N ALA A 28 -10.43 -13.36 6.40
CA ALA A 28 -10.88 -13.76 5.08
C ALA A 28 -12.03 -12.89 4.55
N ASP A 29 -12.97 -12.48 5.41
CA ASP A 29 -14.09 -11.62 4.99
C ASP A 29 -13.57 -10.24 4.56
N VAL A 30 -12.65 -9.65 5.32
CA VAL A 30 -12.04 -8.36 4.98
C VAL A 30 -11.16 -8.46 3.73
N CYS A 31 -10.45 -9.59 3.55
CA CYS A 31 -9.69 -9.86 2.32
C CYS A 31 -10.61 -9.85 1.10
N LEU A 32 -11.70 -10.61 1.12
CA LEU A 32 -12.64 -10.69 0.01
C LEU A 32 -13.32 -9.35 -0.28
N LYS A 33 -13.72 -8.58 0.75
CA LYS A 33 -14.25 -7.23 0.59
C LYS A 33 -13.28 -6.28 -0.13
N ASN A 34 -11.99 -6.38 0.16
CA ASN A 34 -10.98 -5.58 -0.53
C ASN A 34 -10.84 -5.98 -2.02
N ILE A 35 -10.91 -7.28 -2.33
CA ILE A 35 -10.91 -7.72 -3.74
C ILE A 35 -12.19 -7.26 -4.45
N GLU A 36 -13.35 -7.38 -3.83
CA GLU A 36 -14.63 -6.89 -4.38
C GLU A 36 -14.56 -5.38 -4.64
N ARG A 37 -13.93 -4.61 -3.75
CA ARG A 37 -13.67 -3.18 -3.94
C ARG A 37 -12.98 -2.87 -5.27
N TRP A 38 -12.07 -3.72 -5.74
CA TRP A 38 -11.42 -3.54 -7.05
C TRP A 38 -12.40 -3.68 -8.22
N GLY A 39 -13.51 -4.40 -8.05
CA GLY A 39 -14.58 -4.54 -9.03
C GLY A 39 -15.26 -3.23 -9.41
N HIS A 40 -15.20 -2.22 -8.56
CA HIS A 40 -15.76 -0.89 -8.84
C HIS A 40 -14.92 -0.07 -9.82
N GLY A 41 -13.79 -0.59 -10.30
CA GLY A 41 -12.97 0.09 -11.31
C GLY A 41 -12.34 1.38 -10.79
N ILE A 42 -11.80 1.36 -9.59
CA ILE A 42 -11.22 2.53 -8.92
C ILE A 42 -10.06 3.06 -9.73
N THR A 43 -10.20 4.29 -10.21
CA THR A 43 -9.17 4.98 -10.99
C THR A 43 -8.51 6.07 -10.15
N SER A 44 -7.20 5.99 -10.01
CA SER A 44 -6.37 7.10 -9.51
C SER A 44 -5.60 7.74 -10.67
N THR A 45 -4.84 8.79 -10.38
CA THR A 45 -3.99 9.46 -11.38
C THR A 45 -2.97 8.51 -12.04
N TYR A 46 -2.59 7.43 -11.36
CA TYR A 46 -1.51 6.56 -11.78
C TYR A 46 -1.94 5.13 -12.11
N THR A 47 -3.08 4.69 -11.64
CA THR A 47 -3.53 3.30 -11.82
C THR A 47 -5.05 3.19 -11.84
N THR A 48 -5.55 2.21 -12.55
CA THR A 48 -6.94 1.77 -12.49
C THR A 48 -6.95 0.35 -11.94
N LEU A 49 -7.48 0.21 -10.74
CA LEU A 49 -7.77 -1.11 -10.17
C LEU A 49 -9.07 -1.62 -10.79
N SER A 50 -9.04 -2.84 -11.28
CA SER A 50 -10.24 -3.60 -11.63
C SER A 50 -9.93 -5.08 -11.50
N ILE A 51 -10.94 -5.87 -11.14
CA ILE A 51 -10.79 -7.33 -11.09
C ILE A 51 -10.31 -7.88 -12.43
N GLU A 52 -10.85 -7.41 -13.55
CA GLU A 52 -10.48 -7.87 -14.88
C GLU A 52 -9.01 -7.67 -15.24
N LYS A 53 -8.39 -6.59 -14.72
CA LYS A 53 -6.97 -6.31 -14.97
C LYS A 53 -6.05 -6.99 -13.95
N SER A 54 -6.44 -6.96 -12.68
CA SER A 54 -5.62 -7.49 -11.60
C SER A 54 -5.75 -9.00 -11.45
N LEU A 55 -6.96 -9.53 -11.68
CA LEU A 55 -7.28 -10.96 -11.56
C LEU A 55 -7.99 -11.45 -12.83
N PRO A 56 -7.28 -11.47 -13.99
CA PRO A 56 -7.88 -11.91 -15.25
C PRO A 56 -8.36 -13.36 -15.15
N ASN A 57 -9.52 -13.65 -15.71
CA ASN A 57 -10.14 -14.98 -15.70
C ASN A 57 -10.54 -15.50 -14.30
N LEU A 58 -10.67 -14.62 -13.30
CA LEU A 58 -11.23 -15.00 -12.01
C LEU A 58 -12.66 -15.51 -12.21
N ASP A 59 -12.91 -16.75 -11.79
CA ASP A 59 -14.22 -17.39 -11.80
C ASP A 59 -14.90 -17.27 -10.43
N LYS A 60 -14.14 -17.57 -9.37
CA LYS A 60 -14.68 -17.61 -8.02
C LYS A 60 -13.62 -17.20 -7.00
N MET A 61 -14.06 -16.52 -5.97
CA MET A 61 -13.31 -16.33 -4.74
C MET A 61 -14.21 -16.72 -3.54
N GLU A 62 -13.63 -17.38 -2.56
CA GLU A 62 -14.39 -17.92 -1.45
C GLU A 62 -13.59 -17.94 -0.15
N LYS A 63 -14.31 -17.71 0.95
CA LYS A 63 -13.83 -17.94 2.30
C LYS A 63 -13.87 -19.45 2.56
N VAL A 64 -12.71 -20.05 2.88
CA VAL A 64 -12.62 -21.45 3.32
C VAL A 64 -12.81 -21.54 4.83
N ASP A 65 -12.15 -20.68 5.57
CA ASP A 65 -12.29 -20.45 7.01
C ASP A 65 -11.92 -18.98 7.33
N ASP A 66 -11.83 -18.63 8.62
CA ASP A 66 -11.63 -17.24 9.04
C ASP A 66 -10.28 -16.64 8.56
N PHE A 67 -9.31 -17.48 8.24
CA PHE A 67 -7.98 -17.03 7.78
C PHE A 67 -7.53 -17.72 6.49
N THR A 68 -8.44 -18.32 5.74
CA THR A 68 -8.11 -18.99 4.47
C THR A 68 -9.06 -18.55 3.38
N VAL A 69 -8.50 -18.03 2.29
CA VAL A 69 -9.24 -17.66 1.08
C VAL A 69 -8.78 -18.48 -0.11
N LYS A 70 -9.71 -18.84 -0.97
CA LYS A 70 -9.45 -19.58 -2.20
C LYS A 70 -9.91 -18.79 -3.41
N PHE A 71 -9.07 -18.77 -4.44
CA PHE A 71 -9.36 -18.20 -5.76
C PHE A 71 -9.38 -19.31 -6.80
N THR A 72 -10.37 -19.31 -7.66
CA THR A 72 -10.50 -20.22 -8.80
C THR A 72 -10.53 -19.41 -10.08
N PHE A 73 -9.78 -19.83 -11.08
CA PHE A 73 -9.64 -19.16 -12.37
C PHE A 73 -10.06 -20.10 -13.51
N THR A 74 -10.64 -19.55 -14.56
CA THR A 74 -11.03 -20.33 -15.77
C THR A 74 -9.83 -20.67 -16.66
N GLN A 75 -8.67 -20.04 -16.43
CA GLN A 75 -7.39 -20.30 -17.10
C GLN A 75 -6.25 -20.16 -16.12
N PRO A 76 -5.10 -20.84 -16.36
CA PRO A 76 -3.93 -20.73 -15.48
C PRO A 76 -3.45 -19.31 -15.29
N ILE A 77 -3.16 -18.94 -14.02
CA ILE A 77 -2.49 -17.70 -13.64
C ILE A 77 -1.25 -18.05 -12.83
N THR A 78 -0.07 -17.90 -13.41
CA THR A 78 1.21 -18.32 -12.79
C THR A 78 1.93 -17.21 -12.03
N THR A 79 1.31 -16.05 -11.92
CA THR A 79 1.93 -14.83 -11.36
C THR A 79 1.04 -14.14 -10.32
N LEU A 80 0.08 -14.88 -9.73
CA LEU A 80 -0.91 -14.30 -8.83
C LEU A 80 -0.26 -13.65 -7.60
N GLU A 81 0.78 -14.26 -7.04
CA GLU A 81 1.53 -13.73 -5.90
C GLU A 81 2.18 -12.37 -6.22
N TYR A 82 2.66 -12.18 -7.44
CA TYR A 82 3.20 -10.89 -7.88
C TYR A 82 2.11 -9.84 -8.04
N VAL A 83 0.96 -10.21 -8.61
CA VAL A 83 -0.18 -9.32 -8.76
C VAL A 83 -0.70 -8.85 -7.40
N LEU A 84 -0.82 -9.76 -6.43
CA LEU A 84 -1.28 -9.45 -5.08
C LEU A 84 -0.23 -8.68 -4.25
N SER A 85 1.04 -8.72 -4.64
CA SER A 85 2.12 -7.94 -4.02
C SER A 85 2.38 -6.60 -4.71
N ASP A 86 1.67 -6.29 -5.79
CA ASP A 86 1.85 -5.03 -6.51
C ASP A 86 1.36 -3.84 -5.68
N TYR A 87 1.97 -2.72 -5.92
CA TYR A 87 1.68 -1.45 -5.27
C TYR A 87 0.21 -1.01 -5.44
N GLY A 88 -0.47 -1.50 -6.47
CA GLY A 88 -1.89 -1.28 -6.72
C GLY A 88 -2.85 -2.14 -5.87
N SER A 89 -2.33 -3.11 -5.11
CA SER A 89 -3.15 -4.13 -4.43
C SER A 89 -3.16 -4.05 -2.89
N PRO A 90 -3.02 -2.88 -2.23
CA PRO A 90 -3.05 -2.81 -0.78
C PRO A 90 -4.44 -3.14 -0.25
N MET A 91 -4.46 -3.81 0.90
CA MET A 91 -5.67 -4.10 1.65
C MET A 91 -5.94 -2.99 2.67
N TYR A 92 -7.18 -2.54 2.77
CA TYR A 92 -7.61 -1.46 3.64
C TYR A 92 -8.67 -1.93 4.64
N SER A 93 -8.75 -1.25 5.77
CA SER A 93 -9.87 -1.46 6.70
C SER A 93 -11.20 -1.16 6.01
N PRO A 94 -12.24 -1.99 6.21
CA PRO A 94 -13.57 -1.71 5.68
C PRO A 94 -14.18 -0.42 6.26
N ASN A 95 -13.64 0.11 7.36
CA ASN A 95 -14.11 1.37 7.95
C ASN A 95 -13.66 2.61 7.18
N CYS A 96 -12.69 2.51 6.25
CA CYS A 96 -12.16 3.67 5.54
C CYS A 96 -12.59 3.77 4.07
N PHE A 97 -13.42 2.87 3.58
CA PHE A 97 -13.96 2.95 2.23
C PHE A 97 -15.47 2.66 2.18
N ASP A 98 -16.13 3.23 1.21
CA ASP A 98 -17.53 2.97 0.91
C ASP A 98 -17.65 1.64 0.15
N GLU A 99 -18.45 0.71 0.66
CA GLU A 99 -18.59 -0.63 0.08
C GLU A 99 -19.28 -0.62 -1.31
N GLU A 100 -20.13 0.37 -1.59
CA GLU A 100 -20.86 0.45 -2.87
C GLU A 100 -19.99 1.05 -3.98
N THR A 101 -19.12 2.00 -3.66
CA THR A 101 -18.29 2.73 -4.62
C THR A 101 -16.83 2.34 -4.59
N GLY A 102 -16.35 1.69 -3.53
CA GLY A 102 -14.96 1.36 -3.30
C GLY A 102 -14.06 2.54 -2.97
N VAL A 103 -14.63 3.75 -2.84
CA VAL A 103 -13.88 4.99 -2.63
C VAL A 103 -13.45 5.13 -1.17
N ILE A 104 -12.19 5.51 -0.94
CA ILE A 104 -11.68 5.81 0.39
C ILE A 104 -12.25 7.16 0.85
N SER A 105 -12.81 7.21 2.05
CA SER A 105 -13.60 8.36 2.54
C SER A 105 -12.73 9.57 2.90
N ASP A 106 -11.55 9.34 3.50
CA ASP A 106 -10.65 10.41 3.96
C ASP A 106 -9.19 9.98 3.72
N TYR A 107 -8.71 8.99 4.47
CA TYR A 107 -7.38 8.41 4.27
C TYR A 107 -7.40 6.89 4.44
N ALA A 108 -6.39 6.25 3.87
CA ALA A 108 -6.25 4.81 3.91
C ALA A 108 -5.86 4.31 5.30
N ILE A 109 -6.57 3.29 5.80
CA ILE A 109 -6.26 2.60 7.06
C ILE A 109 -5.70 1.22 6.71
N GLY A 110 -4.41 1.04 6.91
CA GLY A 110 -3.70 -0.20 6.60
C GLY A 110 -3.26 -0.98 7.84
N THR A 111 -2.60 -2.11 7.62
CA THR A 111 -2.00 -2.97 8.65
C THR A 111 -0.52 -2.71 8.87
N GLY A 112 0.04 -1.65 8.26
CA GLY A 112 1.47 -1.37 8.18
C GLY A 112 2.11 -0.90 9.49
N PRO A 113 3.44 -0.67 9.47
CA PRO A 113 4.21 -0.26 10.65
C PRO A 113 3.95 1.19 11.09
N TYR A 114 3.22 1.97 10.28
CA TYR A 114 2.84 3.35 10.58
C TYR A 114 1.38 3.60 10.23
N LYS A 115 0.74 4.50 10.99
CA LYS A 115 -0.63 4.98 10.77
C LYS A 115 -0.62 6.47 10.47
N ILE A 116 -1.54 6.92 9.63
CA ILE A 116 -1.80 8.33 9.38
C ILE A 116 -2.49 8.93 10.63
N THR A 117 -1.99 10.05 11.13
CA THR A 117 -2.58 10.76 12.27
C THR A 117 -3.03 12.17 11.94
N ASP A 118 -2.52 12.73 10.85
CA ASP A 118 -2.88 14.06 10.38
C ASP A 118 -2.47 14.21 8.91
N HIS A 119 -3.26 14.89 8.10
CA HIS A 119 -2.92 15.18 6.72
C HIS A 119 -3.61 16.44 6.20
N VAL A 120 -2.98 17.07 5.24
CA VAL A 120 -3.59 18.11 4.39
C VAL A 120 -3.27 17.73 2.95
N GLU A 121 -4.33 17.58 2.15
CA GLU A 121 -4.19 17.18 0.75
C GLU A 121 -3.23 18.10 0.00
N SER A 122 -2.32 17.51 -0.78
CA SER A 122 -1.28 18.21 -1.54
C SER A 122 -0.25 18.99 -0.70
N GLU A 123 -0.31 18.93 0.63
CA GLU A 123 0.65 19.60 1.51
C GLU A 123 1.50 18.62 2.32
N TYR A 124 0.88 17.76 3.12
CA TYR A 124 1.62 16.82 3.96
C TYR A 124 0.75 15.67 4.50
N VAL A 125 1.44 14.63 4.96
CA VAL A 125 0.90 13.57 5.81
C VAL A 125 1.81 13.36 7.01
N THR A 126 1.22 13.25 8.20
CA THR A 126 1.91 12.89 9.45
C THR A 126 1.64 11.43 9.77
N LEU A 127 2.71 10.70 10.04
CA LEU A 127 2.69 9.27 10.30
C LEU A 127 3.23 9.00 11.69
N GLU A 128 2.48 8.21 12.46
CA GLU A 128 2.88 7.72 13.78
C GLU A 128 3.10 6.21 13.74
N ARG A 129 4.12 5.73 14.44
CA ARG A 129 4.41 4.30 14.52
C ARG A 129 3.23 3.51 15.08
N ASN A 130 2.89 2.43 14.40
CA ASN A 130 1.93 1.45 14.86
C ASN A 130 2.62 0.49 15.85
N ASP A 131 2.38 0.72 17.15
CA ASP A 131 2.97 -0.12 18.20
C ASP A 131 2.34 -1.53 18.28
N ASN A 132 1.24 -1.78 17.54
CA ASN A 132 0.61 -3.09 17.40
C ASN A 132 0.98 -3.80 16.09
N TYR A 133 1.95 -3.26 15.33
CA TYR A 133 2.40 -3.88 14.10
C TYR A 133 2.98 -5.28 14.37
N TYR A 134 2.57 -6.25 13.57
CA TYR A 134 2.97 -7.67 13.69
C TYR A 134 4.41 -7.95 13.28
N GLY A 135 5.08 -7.05 12.59
CA GLY A 135 6.46 -7.17 12.16
C GLY A 135 7.43 -6.35 13.02
N GLU A 136 8.62 -6.13 12.51
CA GLU A 136 9.62 -5.29 13.16
C GLU A 136 9.14 -3.83 13.19
N LYS A 137 9.11 -3.26 14.38
CA LYS A 137 8.65 -1.87 14.57
C LYS A 137 9.69 -0.88 14.11
N GLY A 138 9.25 0.14 13.40
CA GLY A 138 10.11 1.25 13.00
C GLY A 138 10.75 1.96 14.19
N LYS A 139 11.98 2.43 14.05
CA LYS A 139 12.72 3.13 15.11
C LYS A 139 12.21 4.55 15.37
N VAL A 140 11.75 5.22 14.33
CA VAL A 140 11.19 6.58 14.41
C VAL A 140 9.74 6.49 14.88
N LYS A 141 9.38 7.30 15.89
CA LYS A 141 8.01 7.32 16.41
C LYS A 141 7.04 8.08 15.52
N THR A 142 7.47 9.23 15.03
CA THR A 142 6.62 10.11 14.22
C THR A 142 7.47 10.75 13.14
N PHE A 143 6.95 10.85 11.94
CA PHE A 143 7.56 11.63 10.87
C PHE A 143 6.48 12.25 9.98
N LYS A 144 6.86 13.31 9.28
CA LYS A 144 5.99 14.06 8.40
C LYS A 144 6.54 14.01 6.98
N ILE A 145 5.74 13.54 6.04
CA ILE A 145 6.04 13.61 4.61
C ILE A 145 5.40 14.89 4.07
N ARG A 146 6.19 15.76 3.43
CA ARG A 146 5.73 17.01 2.85
C ARG A 146 5.71 16.92 1.33
N CYS A 147 4.66 17.42 0.72
CA CYS A 147 4.60 17.62 -0.71
C CYS A 147 5.28 18.96 -1.06
N ILE A 148 6.41 18.88 -1.75
CA ILE A 148 7.13 20.06 -2.27
C ILE A 148 7.24 19.86 -3.79
N PRO A 149 6.36 20.48 -4.60
CA PRO A 149 6.25 20.18 -6.03
C PRO A 149 7.49 20.54 -6.85
N ASP A 150 8.20 21.61 -6.47
CA ASP A 150 9.36 22.11 -7.21
C ASP A 150 10.67 21.43 -6.76
N ALA A 151 11.45 20.90 -7.72
CA ALA A 151 12.66 20.14 -7.46
C ALA A 151 13.80 20.97 -6.84
N GLU A 152 13.96 22.25 -7.23
CA GLU A 152 15.01 23.12 -6.69
C GLU A 152 14.67 23.52 -5.24
N THR A 153 13.38 23.70 -4.96
CA THR A 153 12.88 23.94 -3.60
C THR A 153 13.13 22.72 -2.71
N ARG A 154 12.93 21.47 -3.23
CA ARG A 154 13.28 20.25 -2.48
C ARG A 154 14.76 20.19 -2.14
N VAL A 155 15.65 20.48 -3.11
CA VAL A 155 17.10 20.54 -2.88
C VAL A 155 17.45 21.58 -1.82
N SER A 156 16.82 22.77 -1.88
CA SER A 156 17.05 23.85 -0.93
C SER A 156 16.60 23.47 0.49
N ALA A 157 15.43 22.85 0.62
CA ALA A 157 14.90 22.37 1.90
C ALA A 157 15.78 21.26 2.51
N LEU A 158 16.34 20.38 1.68
CA LEU A 158 17.28 19.35 2.13
C LEU A 158 18.60 19.98 2.61
N LYS A 159 19.18 20.93 1.86
CA LYS A 159 20.41 21.64 2.25
C LYS A 159 20.27 22.45 3.54
N SER A 160 19.11 23.06 3.75
CA SER A 160 18.83 23.83 4.97
C SER A 160 18.52 22.95 6.19
N GLY A 161 18.33 21.64 6.01
CA GLY A 161 17.89 20.73 7.06
C GLY A 161 16.37 20.86 7.40
N GLU A 162 15.60 21.58 6.58
CA GLU A 162 14.15 21.67 6.73
C GLU A 162 13.46 20.33 6.48
N VAL A 163 14.01 19.53 5.57
CA VAL A 163 13.67 18.11 5.39
C VAL A 163 14.93 17.26 5.55
N LEU A 164 14.77 16.05 6.08
CA LEU A 164 15.88 15.15 6.42
C LEU A 164 16.16 14.12 5.32
N GLY A 165 15.31 14.02 4.32
CA GLY A 165 15.44 13.07 3.22
C GLY A 165 14.36 13.27 2.17
N LEU A 166 14.51 12.57 1.07
CA LEU A 166 13.57 12.54 -0.05
C LEU A 166 13.00 11.12 -0.15
N ALA A 167 11.70 11.01 -0.26
CA ALA A 167 10.98 9.73 -0.21
C ALA A 167 10.67 9.14 -1.60
N ASP A 168 11.03 9.82 -2.67
CA ASP A 168 10.73 9.42 -4.04
C ASP A 168 11.98 9.43 -4.93
N ASN A 169 12.16 8.39 -5.75
CA ASN A 169 13.28 8.28 -6.71
C ASN A 169 13.27 9.36 -7.80
N GLY A 170 12.13 10.00 -8.07
CA GLY A 170 11.99 11.11 -9.00
C GLY A 170 12.07 12.49 -8.34
N ALA A 171 12.34 12.54 -7.02
CA ALA A 171 12.26 13.78 -6.25
C ALA A 171 13.25 14.85 -6.70
N ILE A 172 14.44 14.45 -7.14
CA ILE A 172 15.46 15.34 -7.72
C ILE A 172 16.14 14.67 -8.92
N THR A 173 16.78 15.47 -9.77
CA THR A 173 17.55 14.93 -10.90
C THR A 173 18.84 14.26 -10.44
N MET A 174 19.37 13.32 -11.23
CA MET A 174 20.65 12.67 -10.95
C MET A 174 21.80 13.68 -10.84
N ASP A 175 21.78 14.74 -11.65
CA ASP A 175 22.81 15.80 -11.59
C ASP A 175 22.70 16.61 -10.29
N ALA A 176 21.49 16.89 -9.82
CA ALA A 176 21.28 17.56 -8.54
C ALA A 176 21.71 16.68 -7.36
N ALA A 177 21.39 15.38 -7.39
CA ALA A 177 21.84 14.41 -6.39
C ALA A 177 23.38 14.33 -6.35
N LYS A 178 24.01 14.16 -7.50
CA LYS A 178 25.49 14.15 -7.60
C LYS A 178 26.12 15.43 -7.07
N ASN A 179 25.58 16.60 -7.43
CA ASN A 179 26.07 17.88 -6.95
C ASN A 179 25.95 18.00 -5.41
N LEU A 180 24.88 17.50 -4.82
CA LEU A 180 24.73 17.44 -3.36
C LEU A 180 25.84 16.63 -2.72
N CYS A 181 26.07 15.39 -3.17
CA CYS A 181 27.11 14.51 -2.63
C CYS A 181 28.52 15.05 -2.85
N ASP A 182 28.80 15.69 -4.01
CA ASP A 182 30.11 16.26 -4.33
C ASP A 182 30.40 17.52 -3.52
N THR A 183 29.38 18.27 -3.08
CA THR A 183 29.55 19.59 -2.44
C THR A 183 29.37 19.60 -0.93
N ASP A 184 28.69 18.59 -0.37
CA ASP A 184 28.39 18.52 1.04
C ASP A 184 28.48 17.06 1.53
N SER A 185 29.43 16.80 2.44
CA SER A 185 29.70 15.49 3.01
C SER A 185 28.58 14.95 3.94
N ASN A 186 27.52 15.72 4.21
CA ASN A 186 26.36 15.25 4.93
C ASN A 186 25.41 14.44 4.06
N PHE A 187 25.63 14.39 2.73
CA PHE A 187 24.82 13.62 1.80
C PHE A 187 25.63 12.45 1.21
N GLU A 188 25.01 11.26 1.20
CA GLU A 188 25.52 10.00 0.64
C GLU A 188 24.64 9.48 -0.48
#